data_359ef85c35a3ff1e25816988d86ae1ac
#
_entry.id   359ef85c35a3ff1e25816988d86ae1ac
#
_cell.length_a   1.000
_cell.length_b   1.000
_cell.length_c   1.000
_cell.angle_alpha   90.00
_cell.angle_beta   90.00
_cell.angle_gamma   90.00
#
_symmetry.space_group_name_H-M   'P 1'
#
loop_
_entity.id
_entity.type
_entity.pdbx_description
1 polymer ?
#
loop_
_entity_poly.entity_id
_entity_poly.type
_entity_poly.pdbx_seq_one_letter_code
_entity_poly.pdbx_strand_id
1 'polypeptide(L)'
;MDVSFQLYSAREMSPWEDVIKMIADLGYTQVEGFGGVYEDAACFKDLLDQHGLSMPSGHFFPISSFEDGLDDTLKTASTLRLQRLFCPAPEDLWRDGTNAANWIDLAKRLEEACKKVNDAGFRFGWHNHHWEFMPREGGEIPMDLILEHAPSIDWEMDVAWVIRGNADPQAWIKEHADRITTAHVKDIAPEGENTDEDGWADVGDGTVDWAGLMTTLRGAGVDLFVMEHDKPSDVQRFASRSIAAFGTY
;
A
#
# COMPACT_ATOMS: atom_id res chain seq x y z
N MET A 1 9.75 17.37 -0.01
CA MET A 1 9.39 16.23 -0.88
C MET A 1 8.25 15.53 -0.20
N ASP A 2 7.14 15.33 -0.88
CA ASP A 2 6.00 14.69 -0.26
C ASP A 2 6.27 13.20 -0.11
N VAL A 3 6.11 12.70 1.11
CA VAL A 3 6.28 11.29 1.46
C VAL A 3 5.19 10.91 2.45
N SER A 4 4.57 9.77 2.22
CA SER A 4 3.49 9.23 3.03
C SER A 4 4.03 8.17 4.01
N PHE A 5 3.38 8.05 5.15
CA PHE A 5 3.64 6.99 6.13
C PHE A 5 2.40 6.12 6.26
N GLN A 6 2.55 4.80 6.05
CA GLN A 6 1.44 3.86 6.24
C GLN A 6 1.14 3.70 7.74
N LEU A 7 -0.06 4.14 8.15
CA LEU A 7 -0.46 4.10 9.56
C LEU A 7 -0.60 2.68 10.13
N TYR A 8 -0.77 1.67 9.27
CA TYR A 8 -0.76 0.27 9.68
C TYR A 8 0.56 -0.11 10.37
N SER A 9 1.67 0.50 10.01
CA SER A 9 2.98 0.30 10.67
C SER A 9 2.96 0.71 12.15
N ALA A 10 2.05 1.60 12.55
CA ALA A 10 1.91 2.08 13.92
C ALA A 10 0.66 1.54 14.64
N ARG A 11 -0.01 0.52 14.09
CA ARG A 11 -1.31 0.01 14.59
C ARG A 11 -1.32 -0.45 16.05
N GLU A 12 -0.15 -0.82 16.58
CA GLU A 12 0.02 -1.24 17.97
C GLU A 12 0.30 -0.06 18.92
N MET A 13 0.46 1.15 18.40
CA MET A 13 0.67 2.35 19.19
C MET A 13 -0.65 3.05 19.54
N SER A 14 -0.68 3.70 20.70
CA SER A 14 -1.80 4.54 21.14
C SER A 14 -1.31 5.59 22.13
N PRO A 15 -1.97 6.74 22.24
CA PRO A 15 -3.08 7.18 21.38
C PRO A 15 -2.60 7.67 20.01
N TRP A 16 -3.51 7.81 19.04
CA TRP A 16 -3.19 8.28 17.70
C TRP A 16 -2.65 9.72 17.67
N GLU A 17 -3.00 10.57 18.65
CA GLU A 17 -2.47 11.92 18.79
C GLU A 17 -0.93 11.93 18.89
N ASP A 18 -0.37 11.02 19.68
CA ASP A 18 1.09 10.90 19.85
C ASP A 18 1.74 10.38 18.56
N VAL A 19 1.10 9.42 17.87
CA VAL A 19 1.58 8.86 16.60
C VAL A 19 1.61 9.94 15.51
N ILE A 20 0.51 10.65 15.31
CA ILE A 20 0.38 11.70 14.28
C ILE A 20 1.35 12.84 14.55
N LYS A 21 1.48 13.26 15.82
CA LYS A 21 2.47 14.26 16.20
C LYS A 21 3.89 13.81 15.89
N MET A 22 4.25 12.57 16.25
CA MET A 22 5.59 12.00 15.99
C MET A 22 5.89 11.98 14.48
N ILE A 23 4.96 11.52 13.66
CA ILE A 23 5.12 11.45 12.19
C ILE A 23 5.32 12.86 11.59
N ALA A 24 4.53 13.84 12.03
CA ALA A 24 4.69 15.23 11.61
C ALA A 24 6.05 15.85 12.04
N ASP A 25 6.45 15.61 13.29
CA ASP A 25 7.73 16.10 13.83
C ASP A 25 8.95 15.51 13.09
N LEU A 26 8.83 14.29 12.54
CA LEU A 26 9.86 13.65 11.72
C LEU A 26 9.92 14.21 10.29
N GLY A 27 8.96 15.04 9.88
CA GLY A 27 8.95 15.71 8.59
C GLY A 27 8.13 15.00 7.49
N TYR A 28 7.34 14.00 7.83
CA TYR A 28 6.33 13.49 6.91
C TYR A 28 5.28 14.56 6.64
N THR A 29 4.77 14.60 5.40
CA THR A 29 3.72 15.54 4.99
C THR A 29 2.40 14.82 4.72
N GLN A 30 2.46 13.51 4.61
CA GLN A 30 1.33 12.66 4.26
C GLN A 30 1.32 11.38 5.10
N VAL A 31 0.12 10.81 5.24
CA VAL A 31 -0.09 9.47 5.79
C VAL A 31 -1.02 8.67 4.88
N GLU A 32 -0.91 7.36 4.93
CA GLU A 32 -1.88 6.46 4.32
C GLU A 32 -2.72 5.80 5.40
N GLY A 33 -4.04 5.78 5.18
CA GLY A 33 -5.01 5.27 6.13
C GLY A 33 -5.25 3.77 6.00
N PHE A 34 -5.80 3.19 7.05
CA PHE A 34 -6.31 1.82 7.07
C PHE A 34 -7.52 1.73 8.02
N GLY A 35 -8.23 0.60 8.02
CA GLY A 35 -9.46 0.41 8.80
C GLY A 35 -9.40 0.81 10.27
N GLY A 36 -8.22 0.74 10.90
CA GLY A 36 -8.03 1.10 12.31
C GLY A 36 -8.19 2.59 12.65
N VAL A 37 -8.26 3.46 11.64
CA VAL A 37 -8.39 4.92 11.83
C VAL A 37 -9.69 5.50 11.25
N TYR A 38 -10.60 4.66 10.77
CA TYR A 38 -11.81 5.11 10.06
C TYR A 38 -13.05 5.21 10.93
N GLU A 39 -13.03 4.70 12.17
CA GLU A 39 -14.21 4.67 13.05
C GLU A 39 -14.79 6.07 13.32
N ASP A 40 -13.93 7.07 13.55
CA ASP A 40 -14.30 8.48 13.62
C ASP A 40 -13.44 9.30 12.64
N ALA A 41 -13.78 9.19 11.37
CA ALA A 41 -13.05 9.85 10.30
C ALA A 41 -13.00 11.38 10.43
N ALA A 42 -14.03 11.98 11.02
CA ALA A 42 -14.07 13.43 11.23
C ALA A 42 -13.07 13.87 12.30
N CYS A 43 -13.07 13.20 13.45
CA CYS A 43 -12.11 13.46 14.51
C CYS A 43 -10.67 13.20 14.04
N PHE A 44 -10.44 12.11 13.29
CA PHE A 44 -9.13 11.79 12.75
C PHE A 44 -8.67 12.84 11.72
N LYS A 45 -9.59 13.35 10.90
CA LYS A 45 -9.29 14.44 9.95
C LYS A 45 -8.87 15.72 10.66
N ASP A 46 -9.57 16.10 11.73
CA ASP A 46 -9.21 17.27 12.53
C ASP A 46 -7.81 17.11 13.17
N LEU A 47 -7.47 15.90 13.60
CA LEU A 47 -6.15 15.58 14.14
C LEU A 47 -5.06 15.75 13.07
N LEU A 48 -5.27 15.25 11.86
CA LEU A 48 -4.33 15.45 10.74
C LEU A 48 -4.14 16.93 10.43
N ASP A 49 -5.23 17.71 10.37
CA ASP A 49 -5.19 19.15 10.10
C ASP A 49 -4.41 19.93 11.17
N GLN A 50 -4.55 19.57 12.44
CA GLN A 50 -3.80 20.18 13.55
C GLN A 50 -2.28 20.01 13.38
N HIS A 51 -1.84 18.93 12.76
CA HIS A 51 -0.41 18.63 12.55
C HIS A 51 0.08 18.88 11.12
N GLY A 52 -0.79 19.44 10.25
CA GLY A 52 -0.44 19.80 8.87
C GLY A 52 -0.21 18.58 7.96
N LEU A 53 -0.77 17.41 8.31
CA LEU A 53 -0.70 16.19 7.51
C LEU A 53 -1.91 16.07 6.59
N SER A 54 -1.71 15.50 5.41
CA SER A 54 -2.78 15.07 4.50
C SER A 54 -2.82 13.54 4.39
N MET A 55 -3.96 13.00 3.97
CA MET A 55 -4.15 11.58 3.72
C MET A 55 -4.60 11.38 2.26
N PRO A 56 -3.67 11.27 1.29
CA PRO A 56 -4.03 11.13 -0.12
C PRO A 56 -4.57 9.75 -0.48
N SER A 57 -4.21 8.72 0.29
CA SER A 57 -4.57 7.33 0.02
C SER A 57 -5.00 6.57 1.28
N GLY A 58 -5.66 5.45 1.06
CA GLY A 58 -6.08 4.59 2.16
C GLY A 58 -6.54 3.21 1.72
N HIS A 59 -6.30 2.24 2.60
CA HIS A 59 -6.67 0.83 2.45
C HIS A 59 -8.06 0.55 3.01
N PHE A 60 -8.91 -0.07 2.22
CA PHE A 60 -10.23 -0.55 2.61
C PHE A 60 -10.34 -2.04 2.35
N PHE A 61 -10.59 -2.80 3.39
CA PHE A 61 -10.67 -4.25 3.38
C PHE A 61 -11.92 -4.72 4.16
N PRO A 62 -12.55 -5.78 3.74
CA PRO A 62 -12.35 -6.60 2.52
C PRO A 62 -12.92 -5.93 1.26
N ILE A 63 -12.88 -6.63 0.10
CA ILE A 63 -13.43 -6.10 -1.17
C ILE A 63 -14.92 -5.74 -1.07
N SER A 64 -15.68 -6.37 -0.19
CA SER A 64 -17.09 -6.02 0.10
C SER A 64 -17.26 -4.57 0.59
N SER A 65 -16.18 -3.91 1.08
CA SER A 65 -16.17 -2.47 1.37
C SER A 65 -16.41 -1.62 0.12
N PHE A 66 -16.13 -2.17 -1.07
CA PHE A 66 -16.37 -1.53 -2.37
C PHE A 66 -17.62 -2.08 -3.09
N GLU A 67 -18.33 -3.01 -2.47
CA GLU A 67 -19.58 -3.60 -2.94
C GLU A 67 -20.74 -3.09 -2.09
N ASP A 68 -21.19 -3.89 -1.13
CA ASP A 68 -22.31 -3.54 -0.24
C ASP A 68 -21.94 -2.42 0.76
N GLY A 69 -20.65 -2.26 1.09
CA GLY A 69 -20.11 -1.21 1.98
C GLY A 69 -19.69 0.08 1.27
N LEU A 70 -19.97 0.23 -0.04
CA LEU A 70 -19.44 1.32 -0.85
C LEU A 70 -19.81 2.72 -0.33
N ASP A 71 -21.06 2.92 0.09
CA ASP A 71 -21.53 4.23 0.56
C ASP A 71 -20.76 4.70 1.81
N ASP A 72 -20.49 3.80 2.75
CA ASP A 72 -19.71 4.10 3.96
C ASP A 72 -18.23 4.35 3.61
N THR A 73 -17.66 3.57 2.69
CA THR A 73 -16.31 3.76 2.16
C THR A 73 -16.16 5.14 1.52
N LEU A 74 -17.07 5.52 0.63
CA LEU A 74 -17.03 6.82 -0.04
C LEU A 74 -17.24 7.98 0.92
N LYS A 75 -18.08 7.82 1.94
CA LYS A 75 -18.29 8.82 2.99
C LYS A 75 -16.99 9.02 3.80
N THR A 76 -16.34 7.94 4.20
CA THR A 76 -15.05 7.98 4.90
C THR A 76 -13.98 8.65 4.05
N ALA A 77 -13.86 8.23 2.79
CA ALA A 77 -12.92 8.79 1.82
C ALA A 77 -13.12 10.31 1.62
N SER A 78 -14.38 10.75 1.47
CA SER A 78 -14.72 12.18 1.33
C SER A 78 -14.36 12.97 2.58
N THR A 79 -14.65 12.42 3.77
CA THR A 79 -14.37 13.07 5.06
C THR A 79 -12.86 13.28 5.25
N LEU A 80 -12.07 12.26 4.96
CA LEU A 80 -10.60 12.27 5.09
C LEU A 80 -9.90 12.95 3.89
N ARG A 81 -10.66 13.29 2.83
CA ARG A 81 -10.16 13.88 1.58
C ARG A 81 -9.16 12.99 0.85
N LEU A 82 -9.42 11.68 0.86
CA LEU A 82 -8.65 10.73 0.07
C LEU A 82 -8.79 11.05 -1.43
N GLN A 83 -7.81 10.63 -2.20
CA GLN A 83 -7.81 10.68 -3.66
C GLN A 83 -7.78 9.28 -4.26
N ARG A 84 -7.11 8.33 -3.57
CA ARG A 84 -6.88 6.95 -3.98
C ARG A 84 -7.36 5.99 -2.89
N LEU A 85 -8.13 5.02 -3.31
CA LEU A 85 -8.64 3.96 -2.45
C LEU A 85 -8.10 2.63 -2.95
N PHE A 86 -7.43 1.90 -2.09
CA PHE A 86 -6.84 0.60 -2.44
C PHE A 86 -7.50 -0.53 -1.68
N CYS A 87 -7.74 -1.65 -2.40
CA CYS A 87 -8.04 -2.92 -1.77
C CYS A 87 -6.71 -3.64 -1.50
N PRO A 88 -6.33 -3.85 -0.22
CA PRO A 88 -4.95 -4.23 0.11
C PRO A 88 -4.70 -5.74 0.05
N ALA A 89 -5.73 -6.57 0.01
CA ALA A 89 -5.57 -8.01 0.07
C ALA A 89 -6.82 -8.75 -0.39
N PRO A 90 -6.68 -9.99 -0.89
CA PRO A 90 -7.82 -10.88 -1.04
C PRO A 90 -8.27 -11.39 0.33
N GLU A 91 -9.53 -11.78 0.44
CA GLU A 91 -10.01 -12.54 1.58
C GLU A 91 -9.26 -13.89 1.68
N ASP A 92 -9.20 -14.49 2.86
CA ASP A 92 -8.39 -15.71 3.12
C ASP A 92 -8.63 -16.84 2.13
N LEU A 93 -9.85 -16.95 1.60
CA LEU A 93 -10.20 -17.95 0.59
C LEU A 93 -9.32 -17.88 -0.67
N TRP A 94 -8.76 -16.72 -1.01
CA TRP A 94 -7.94 -16.53 -2.22
C TRP A 94 -6.43 -16.63 -1.96
N ARG A 95 -5.98 -16.55 -0.71
CA ARG A 95 -4.54 -16.57 -0.37
C ARG A 95 -3.92 -17.94 -0.57
N ASP A 96 -4.62 -18.99 -0.13
CA ASP A 96 -4.10 -20.34 -0.07
C ASP A 96 -4.72 -21.27 -1.13
N GLY A 97 -3.92 -21.65 -2.14
CA GLY A 97 -4.22 -22.77 -3.02
C GLY A 97 -5.38 -22.55 -4.03
N THR A 98 -5.81 -21.33 -4.23
CA THR A 98 -6.87 -21.04 -5.20
C THR A 98 -6.38 -21.20 -6.64
N ASN A 99 -7.27 -21.70 -7.48
CA ASN A 99 -7.02 -21.82 -8.91
C ASN A 99 -7.13 -20.45 -9.61
N ALA A 100 -6.66 -20.36 -10.85
CA ALA A 100 -6.70 -19.15 -11.66
C ALA A 100 -8.13 -18.55 -11.79
N ALA A 101 -9.17 -19.38 -11.81
CA ALA A 101 -10.55 -18.91 -11.95
C ALA A 101 -10.99 -18.00 -10.78
N ASN A 102 -10.53 -18.26 -9.57
CA ASN A 102 -10.87 -17.43 -8.42
C ASN A 102 -10.18 -16.05 -8.50
N TRP A 103 -8.95 -15.99 -8.98
CA TRP A 103 -8.25 -14.73 -9.20
C TRP A 103 -8.88 -13.90 -10.32
N ILE A 104 -9.36 -14.56 -11.39
CA ILE A 104 -10.12 -13.91 -12.46
C ILE A 104 -11.47 -13.37 -11.93
N ASP A 105 -12.14 -14.11 -11.04
CA ASP A 105 -13.37 -13.64 -10.41
C ASP A 105 -13.11 -12.42 -9.52
N LEU A 106 -12.09 -12.47 -8.67
CA LEU A 106 -11.65 -11.31 -7.88
C LEU A 106 -11.35 -10.10 -8.77
N ALA A 107 -10.59 -10.29 -9.85
CA ALA A 107 -10.24 -9.22 -10.78
C ALA A 107 -11.47 -8.55 -11.40
N LYS A 108 -12.49 -9.32 -11.78
CA LYS A 108 -13.75 -8.77 -12.29
C LYS A 108 -14.51 -7.97 -11.24
N ARG A 109 -14.50 -8.41 -9.99
CA ARG A 109 -15.07 -7.65 -8.86
C ARG A 109 -14.32 -6.35 -8.63
N LEU A 110 -12.97 -6.36 -8.71
CA LEU A 110 -12.13 -5.15 -8.63
C LEU A 110 -12.44 -4.16 -9.77
N GLU A 111 -12.62 -4.66 -11.00
CA GLU A 111 -12.99 -3.83 -12.15
C GLU A 111 -14.38 -3.17 -11.97
N GLU A 112 -15.37 -3.89 -11.43
CA GLU A 112 -16.68 -3.31 -11.13
C GLU A 112 -16.61 -2.30 -9.97
N ALA A 113 -15.80 -2.57 -8.94
CA ALA A 113 -15.53 -1.62 -7.86
C ALA A 113 -14.87 -0.34 -8.40
N CYS A 114 -13.87 -0.50 -9.28
CA CYS A 114 -13.17 0.62 -9.92
C CYS A 114 -14.12 1.58 -10.63
N LYS A 115 -15.05 1.07 -11.43
CA LYS A 115 -16.04 1.90 -12.13
C LYS A 115 -16.86 2.75 -11.16
N LYS A 116 -17.38 2.13 -10.10
CA LYS A 116 -18.21 2.82 -9.10
C LYS A 116 -17.43 3.88 -8.32
N VAL A 117 -16.18 3.56 -7.93
CA VAL A 117 -15.30 4.47 -7.19
C VAL A 117 -14.88 5.65 -8.07
N ASN A 118 -14.55 5.38 -9.36
CA ASN A 118 -14.20 6.42 -10.31
C ASN A 118 -15.41 7.35 -10.63
N ASP A 119 -16.60 6.78 -10.76
CA ASP A 119 -17.85 7.56 -10.94
C ASP A 119 -18.12 8.49 -9.74
N ALA A 120 -17.68 8.12 -8.55
CA ALA A 120 -17.75 8.95 -7.35
C ALA A 120 -16.60 9.98 -7.23
N GLY A 121 -15.67 10.01 -8.19
CA GLY A 121 -14.59 11.01 -8.26
C GLY A 121 -13.30 10.62 -7.54
N PHE A 122 -13.14 9.37 -7.15
CA PHE A 122 -11.91 8.82 -6.57
C PHE A 122 -11.20 7.91 -7.56
N ARG A 123 -9.91 7.62 -7.32
CA ARG A 123 -9.18 6.56 -8.00
C ARG A 123 -9.26 5.28 -7.18
N PHE A 124 -9.24 4.13 -7.86
CA PHE A 124 -9.30 2.83 -7.21
C PHE A 124 -8.18 1.92 -7.71
N GLY A 125 -7.58 1.16 -6.80
CA GLY A 125 -6.52 0.22 -7.15
C GLY A 125 -6.40 -0.98 -6.24
N TRP A 126 -5.43 -1.82 -6.60
CA TRP A 126 -5.00 -2.99 -5.86
C TRP A 126 -3.64 -2.76 -5.22
N HIS A 127 -3.46 -3.23 -3.99
CA HIS A 127 -2.16 -3.36 -3.33
C HIS A 127 -1.75 -4.84 -3.28
N ASN A 128 -0.54 -5.15 -3.67
CA ASN A 128 -0.06 -6.52 -3.73
C ASN A 128 0.71 -6.97 -2.48
N HIS A 129 0.68 -8.29 -2.28
CA HIS A 129 1.59 -9.02 -1.41
C HIS A 129 2.42 -10.02 -2.23
N HIS A 130 3.01 -11.03 -1.58
CA HIS A 130 3.87 -12.03 -2.26
C HIS A 130 3.07 -13.09 -3.01
N TRP A 131 1.88 -13.45 -2.55
CA TRP A 131 1.08 -14.55 -3.13
C TRP A 131 0.59 -14.27 -4.54
N GLU A 132 0.48 -13.00 -4.95
CA GLU A 132 0.12 -12.62 -6.31
C GLU A 132 1.21 -12.95 -7.33
N PHE A 133 2.44 -13.15 -6.89
CA PHE A 133 3.59 -13.47 -7.74
C PHE A 133 3.95 -14.97 -7.72
N MET A 134 3.24 -15.77 -6.92
CA MET A 134 3.47 -17.20 -6.82
C MET A 134 2.65 -17.95 -7.89
N PRO A 135 3.30 -18.69 -8.82
CA PRO A 135 2.58 -19.42 -9.87
C PRO A 135 1.54 -20.39 -9.31
N ARG A 136 0.37 -20.47 -9.96
CA ARG A 136 -0.66 -21.47 -9.68
C ARG A 136 -0.35 -22.78 -10.41
N GLU A 137 -1.17 -23.82 -10.20
CA GLU A 137 -0.91 -25.16 -10.75
C GLU A 137 -0.76 -25.17 -12.29
N GLY A 138 -1.45 -24.28 -13.00
CA GLY A 138 -1.34 -24.14 -14.46
C GLY A 138 -0.17 -23.26 -14.92
N GLY A 139 0.58 -22.65 -13.98
CA GLY A 139 1.66 -21.71 -14.27
C GLY A 139 1.22 -20.25 -14.34
N GLU A 140 -0.07 -19.95 -14.16
CA GLU A 140 -0.61 -18.59 -14.18
C GLU A 140 -0.10 -17.81 -12.97
N ILE A 141 0.25 -16.55 -13.17
CA ILE A 141 0.62 -15.60 -12.13
C ILE A 141 -0.62 -14.78 -11.75
N PRO A 142 -1.07 -14.81 -10.49
CA PRO A 142 -2.26 -14.08 -10.06
C PRO A 142 -2.24 -12.59 -10.37
N MET A 143 -1.08 -11.92 -10.25
CA MET A 143 -0.99 -10.50 -10.57
C MET A 143 -1.25 -10.21 -12.05
N ASP A 144 -0.77 -11.07 -12.97
CA ASP A 144 -1.08 -10.97 -14.40
C ASP A 144 -2.59 -11.08 -14.64
N LEU A 145 -3.25 -12.06 -13.98
CA LEU A 145 -4.70 -12.26 -14.08
C LEU A 145 -5.48 -11.03 -13.54
N ILE A 146 -5.03 -10.44 -12.44
CA ILE A 146 -5.65 -9.22 -11.89
C ILE A 146 -5.54 -8.09 -12.91
N LEU A 147 -4.34 -7.80 -13.43
CA LEU A 147 -4.11 -6.68 -14.34
C LEU A 147 -4.78 -6.90 -15.71
N GLU A 148 -4.89 -8.14 -16.20
CA GLU A 148 -5.57 -8.48 -17.43
C GLU A 148 -7.10 -8.33 -17.33
N HIS A 149 -7.69 -8.80 -16.23
CA HIS A 149 -9.15 -8.83 -16.07
C HIS A 149 -9.75 -7.65 -15.32
N ALA A 150 -8.89 -6.78 -14.75
CA ALA A 150 -9.24 -5.49 -14.19
C ALA A 150 -8.42 -4.36 -14.85
N PRO A 151 -8.65 -4.07 -16.15
CA PRO A 151 -7.81 -3.15 -16.91
C PRO A 151 -7.89 -1.68 -16.45
N SER A 152 -8.89 -1.31 -15.66
CA SER A 152 -9.09 0.08 -15.23
C SER A 152 -8.52 0.41 -13.86
N ILE A 153 -8.11 -0.58 -13.06
CA ILE A 153 -7.60 -0.32 -11.71
C ILE A 153 -6.19 0.26 -11.75
N ASP A 154 -5.86 1.09 -10.77
CA ASP A 154 -4.49 1.46 -10.46
C ASP A 154 -3.78 0.31 -9.72
N TRP A 155 -2.46 0.36 -9.74
CA TRP A 155 -1.65 -0.51 -8.90
C TRP A 155 -0.84 0.31 -7.89
N GLU A 156 -1.05 0.01 -6.63
CA GLU A 156 -0.16 0.38 -5.54
C GLU A 156 0.83 -0.76 -5.34
N MET A 157 2.03 -0.56 -5.87
CA MET A 157 3.05 -1.61 -5.89
C MET A 157 3.82 -1.64 -4.57
N ASP A 158 3.66 -2.71 -3.79
CA ASP A 158 4.61 -3.01 -2.72
C ASP A 158 5.79 -3.79 -3.29
N VAL A 159 6.91 -3.09 -3.43
CA VAL A 159 8.13 -3.61 -4.07
C VAL A 159 8.74 -4.76 -3.28
N ALA A 160 8.73 -4.68 -1.94
CA ALA A 160 9.33 -5.70 -1.09
C ALA A 160 8.53 -7.02 -1.14
N TRP A 161 7.22 -6.93 -1.23
CA TRP A 161 6.37 -8.10 -1.43
C TRP A 161 6.54 -8.73 -2.81
N VAL A 162 6.79 -7.95 -3.87
CA VAL A 162 7.18 -8.48 -5.19
C VAL A 162 8.44 -9.33 -5.07
N ILE A 163 9.48 -8.81 -4.39
CA ILE A 163 10.74 -9.53 -4.16
C ILE A 163 10.51 -10.80 -3.34
N ARG A 164 9.71 -10.74 -2.27
CA ARG A 164 9.36 -11.93 -1.47
C ARG A 164 8.51 -12.95 -2.23
N GLY A 165 7.81 -12.53 -3.28
CA GLY A 165 7.15 -13.40 -4.25
C GLY A 165 8.10 -14.03 -5.29
N ASN A 166 9.43 -13.83 -5.15
CA ASN A 166 10.48 -14.25 -6.08
C ASN A 166 10.32 -13.64 -7.49
N ALA A 167 9.74 -12.46 -7.60
CA ALA A 167 9.61 -11.72 -8.84
C ALA A 167 10.61 -10.55 -8.92
N ASP A 168 10.95 -10.12 -10.13
CA ASP A 168 11.84 -8.99 -10.37
C ASP A 168 11.03 -7.69 -10.44
N PRO A 169 11.13 -6.80 -9.43
CA PRO A 169 10.37 -5.56 -9.42
C PRO A 169 10.71 -4.64 -10.60
N GLN A 170 11.96 -4.64 -11.08
CA GLN A 170 12.37 -3.82 -12.23
C GLN A 170 11.64 -4.26 -13.52
N ALA A 171 11.46 -5.58 -13.71
CA ALA A 171 10.73 -6.11 -14.84
C ALA A 171 9.25 -5.72 -14.77
N TRP A 172 8.62 -5.90 -13.60
CA TRP A 172 7.21 -5.56 -13.38
C TRP A 172 6.92 -4.07 -13.53
N ILE A 173 7.79 -3.18 -13.00
CA ILE A 173 7.65 -1.74 -13.19
C ILE A 173 7.72 -1.37 -14.68
N LYS A 174 8.67 -1.95 -15.40
CA LYS A 174 8.84 -1.66 -16.84
C LYS A 174 7.65 -2.12 -17.70
N GLU A 175 7.07 -3.27 -17.34
CA GLU A 175 5.95 -3.86 -18.09
C GLU A 175 4.62 -3.15 -17.82
N HIS A 176 4.42 -2.71 -16.57
CA HIS A 176 3.15 -2.14 -16.10
C HIS A 176 3.27 -0.68 -15.63
N ALA A 177 4.20 0.08 -16.21
CA ALA A 177 4.47 1.46 -15.82
C ALA A 177 3.22 2.37 -15.80
N ASP A 178 2.30 2.14 -16.73
CA ASP A 178 1.05 2.90 -16.89
C ASP A 178 -0.03 2.56 -15.83
N ARG A 179 0.18 1.50 -15.07
CA ARG A 179 -0.75 1.04 -14.02
C ARG A 179 -0.28 1.43 -12.62
N ILE A 180 1.03 1.57 -12.41
CA ILE A 180 1.62 1.85 -11.10
C ILE A 180 1.53 3.34 -10.81
N THR A 181 0.73 3.70 -9.82
CA THR A 181 0.49 5.10 -9.44
C THR A 181 1.02 5.43 -8.05
N THR A 182 1.20 4.40 -7.23
CA THR A 182 1.66 4.49 -5.84
C THR A 182 2.65 3.36 -5.60
N ALA A 183 3.66 3.60 -4.78
CA ALA A 183 4.62 2.57 -4.39
C ALA A 183 4.81 2.55 -2.87
N HIS A 184 4.66 1.36 -2.27
CA HIS A 184 5.11 1.10 -0.92
C HIS A 184 6.62 0.89 -0.90
N VAL A 185 7.28 1.70 -0.08
CA VAL A 185 8.72 1.70 0.14
C VAL A 185 8.98 0.96 1.44
N LYS A 186 9.32 -0.31 1.31
CA LYS A 186 9.54 -1.27 2.40
C LYS A 186 10.85 -2.00 2.16
N ASP A 187 11.61 -2.30 3.20
CA ASP A 187 12.91 -2.96 3.03
C ASP A 187 12.96 -4.33 3.69
N ILE A 188 13.85 -5.16 3.20
CA ILE A 188 14.01 -6.57 3.59
C ILE A 188 15.37 -6.72 4.26
N ALA A 189 15.39 -7.21 5.50
CA ALA A 189 16.62 -7.54 6.21
C ALA A 189 17.42 -8.64 5.49
N PRO A 190 18.74 -8.71 5.68
CA PRO A 190 19.52 -9.86 5.27
C PRO A 190 18.94 -11.17 5.84
N GLU A 191 19.14 -12.27 5.11
CA GLU A 191 18.61 -13.57 5.52
C GLU A 191 19.01 -13.94 6.95
N GLY A 192 18.01 -14.26 7.77
CA GLY A 192 18.20 -14.64 9.18
C GLY A 192 18.28 -13.47 10.16
N GLU A 193 18.29 -12.23 9.69
CA GLU A 193 18.25 -11.03 10.53
C GLU A 193 16.82 -10.54 10.77
N ASN A 194 16.59 -9.72 11.81
CA ASN A 194 15.32 -9.13 12.19
C ASN A 194 14.14 -10.12 12.23
N THR A 195 14.38 -11.33 12.71
CA THR A 195 13.36 -12.40 12.75
C THR A 195 12.17 -12.08 13.67
N ASP A 196 12.38 -11.23 14.65
CA ASP A 196 11.34 -10.67 15.53
C ASP A 196 10.48 -9.60 14.84
N GLU A 197 11.00 -8.98 13.79
CA GLU A 197 10.30 -8.06 12.88
C GLU A 197 9.90 -8.73 11.55
N ASP A 198 9.76 -10.06 11.52
CA ASP A 198 9.40 -10.88 10.35
C ASP A 198 10.37 -10.71 9.15
N GLY A 199 11.64 -10.39 9.43
CA GLY A 199 12.68 -10.17 8.43
C GLY A 199 12.53 -8.88 7.63
N TRP A 200 11.76 -7.91 8.13
CA TRP A 200 11.72 -6.56 7.57
C TRP A 200 12.86 -5.70 8.13
N ALA A 201 13.20 -4.64 7.42
CA ALA A 201 14.19 -3.65 7.86
C ALA A 201 13.64 -2.23 7.71
N ASP A 202 14.22 -1.30 8.45
CA ASP A 202 14.02 0.13 8.17
C ASP A 202 14.52 0.43 6.75
N VAL A 203 13.84 1.30 6.00
CA VAL A 203 14.21 1.60 4.62
C VAL A 203 15.64 2.17 4.57
N GLY A 204 16.48 1.57 3.74
CA GLY A 204 17.90 1.89 3.59
C GLY A 204 18.84 1.08 4.46
N ASP A 205 18.32 0.35 5.44
CA ASP A 205 19.09 -0.58 6.29
C ASP A 205 18.97 -2.04 5.82
N GLY A 206 18.15 -2.32 4.78
CA GLY A 206 17.93 -3.63 4.22
C GLY A 206 18.72 -3.94 2.95
N THR A 207 18.20 -4.84 2.14
CA THR A 207 18.87 -5.38 0.95
C THR A 207 18.28 -4.90 -0.37
N VAL A 208 17.20 -4.11 -0.34
CA VAL A 208 16.51 -3.63 -1.54
C VAL A 208 17.30 -2.47 -2.18
N ASP A 209 17.58 -2.54 -3.48
CA ASP A 209 18.22 -1.43 -4.24
C ASP A 209 17.23 -0.28 -4.47
N TRP A 210 16.94 0.46 -3.41
CA TRP A 210 16.01 1.58 -3.50
C TRP A 210 16.50 2.71 -4.41
N ALA A 211 17.79 2.95 -4.52
CA ALA A 211 18.32 3.99 -5.41
C ALA A 211 18.00 3.69 -6.88
N GLY A 212 18.21 2.44 -7.33
CA GLY A 212 17.84 1.99 -8.67
C GLY A 212 16.33 1.97 -8.90
N LEU A 213 15.57 1.45 -7.93
CA LEU A 213 14.11 1.35 -8.01
C LEU A 213 13.42 2.71 -8.04
N MET A 214 13.86 3.68 -7.22
CA MET A 214 13.32 5.03 -7.24
C MET A 214 13.49 5.72 -8.59
N THR A 215 14.63 5.52 -9.24
CA THR A 215 14.85 6.04 -10.60
C THR A 215 13.82 5.46 -11.58
N THR A 216 13.56 4.16 -11.50
CA THR A 216 12.63 3.46 -12.39
C THR A 216 11.18 3.85 -12.10
N LEU A 217 10.76 3.86 -10.83
CA LEU A 217 9.41 4.23 -10.41
C LEU A 217 9.06 5.67 -10.79
N ARG A 218 9.97 6.62 -10.51
CA ARG A 218 9.77 8.02 -10.94
C ARG A 218 9.72 8.15 -12.47
N GLY A 219 10.55 7.39 -13.18
CA GLY A 219 10.53 7.32 -14.63
C GLY A 219 9.23 6.74 -15.19
N ALA A 220 8.56 5.86 -14.46
CA ALA A 220 7.24 5.32 -14.76
C ALA A 220 6.09 6.28 -14.43
N GLY A 221 6.37 7.40 -13.73
CA GLY A 221 5.35 8.41 -13.37
C GLY A 221 4.70 8.19 -12.00
N VAL A 222 5.26 7.31 -11.17
CA VAL A 222 4.81 7.14 -9.78
C VAL A 222 5.02 8.44 -9.00
N ASP A 223 3.97 8.96 -8.39
CA ASP A 223 3.95 10.27 -7.72
C ASP A 223 3.60 10.19 -6.22
N LEU A 224 3.23 9.02 -5.71
CA LEU A 224 2.98 8.78 -4.29
C LEU A 224 3.87 7.64 -3.78
N PHE A 225 4.69 7.94 -2.78
CA PHE A 225 5.56 6.97 -2.12
C PHE A 225 5.19 6.85 -0.65
N VAL A 226 4.97 5.62 -0.19
CA VAL A 226 4.45 5.32 1.14
C VAL A 226 5.46 4.46 1.91
N MET A 227 6.01 4.99 2.99
CA MET A 227 6.90 4.22 3.88
C MET A 227 6.09 3.23 4.68
N GLU A 228 6.44 1.96 4.61
CA GLU A 228 5.77 0.90 5.36
C GLU A 228 6.75 -0.11 5.96
N HIS A 229 6.34 -0.65 7.11
CA HIS A 229 6.95 -1.79 7.78
C HIS A 229 5.85 -2.57 8.52
N ASP A 230 5.66 -3.85 8.20
CA ASP A 230 4.52 -4.59 8.76
C ASP A 230 4.61 -4.84 10.26
N LYS A 231 5.81 -4.87 10.83
CA LYS A 231 6.01 -5.23 12.22
C LYS A 231 7.26 -4.55 12.82
N PRO A 232 7.32 -3.21 12.88
CA PRO A 232 8.46 -2.53 13.51
C PRO A 232 8.41 -2.74 15.02
N SER A 233 9.52 -3.12 15.63
CA SER A 233 9.64 -3.20 17.08
C SER A 233 9.74 -1.80 17.73
N ASP A 234 10.14 -0.80 16.94
CA ASP A 234 10.19 0.61 17.28
C ASP A 234 9.76 1.45 16.08
N VAL A 235 8.52 1.93 16.12
CA VAL A 235 7.91 2.72 15.04
C VAL A 235 8.65 4.04 14.81
N GLN A 236 9.11 4.71 15.87
CA GLN A 236 9.83 5.98 15.73
C GLN A 236 11.19 5.78 15.07
N ARG A 237 11.92 4.71 15.41
CA ARG A 237 13.16 4.32 14.75
C ARG A 237 12.91 4.10 13.26
N PHE A 238 11.91 3.24 12.93
CA PHE A 238 11.54 2.94 11.56
C PHE A 238 11.20 4.22 10.79
N ALA A 239 10.27 5.03 11.29
CA ALA A 239 9.83 6.23 10.61
C ALA A 239 10.99 7.22 10.37
N SER A 240 11.84 7.42 11.38
CA SER A 240 12.95 8.38 11.32
C SER A 240 14.05 7.95 10.35
N ARG A 241 14.42 6.67 10.35
CA ARG A 241 15.44 6.14 9.43
C ARG A 241 14.93 6.09 7.99
N SER A 242 13.71 5.62 7.80
CA SER A 242 13.11 5.48 6.47
C SER A 242 12.94 6.82 5.75
N ILE A 243 12.47 7.87 6.43
CA ILE A 243 12.37 9.20 5.80
C ILE A 243 13.75 9.79 5.50
N ALA A 244 14.75 9.56 6.36
CA ALA A 244 16.11 10.02 6.13
C ALA A 244 16.75 9.33 4.91
N ALA A 245 16.60 8.01 4.79
CA ALA A 245 17.07 7.24 3.64
C ALA A 245 16.37 7.67 2.34
N PHE A 246 15.03 7.81 2.36
CA PHE A 246 14.25 8.26 1.21
C PHE A 246 14.70 9.62 0.68
N GLY A 247 15.13 10.51 1.55
CA GLY A 247 15.68 11.83 1.18
C GLY A 247 16.99 11.76 0.39
N THR A 248 17.61 10.60 0.29
CA THR A 248 18.87 10.38 -0.46
C THR A 248 18.68 9.77 -1.85
N TYR A 249 17.48 9.33 -2.19
CA TYR A 249 17.14 8.62 -3.44
C TYR A 249 16.63 9.53 -4.59
#